data_8dbf43bba1782e4bd5ca375fbe63dead
#
_entry.id   8dbf43bba1782e4bd5ca375fbe63dead
#
_cell.length_a   1.000
_cell.length_b   1.000
_cell.length_c   1.000
_cell.angle_alpha   90.00
_cell.angle_beta   90.00
_cell.angle_gamma   90.00
#
_symmetry.space_group_name_H-M   'P 1'
#
loop_
_entity.id
_entity.type
_entity.pdbx_description
1 polymer ?
#
loop_
_entity_poly.entity_id
_entity_poly.type
_entity_poly.pdbx_seq_one_letter_code
_entity_poly.pdbx_strand_id
1 'polypeptide(L)'
;MGLKPKPVEVETGVVARAPLTVRVSEEGKTRIRNRYVVAAPVNGRMRRVPLKAGDPVKAGETLLTAIEPVASPLLDPRAKLLAEAIVSSRQANVSRATEALTATKSARELADADLKRIHSIRGGAVSDADRDRAEMEASIRAADVRGAEFALRVAEHEVAQARAALERPAVSAEGNAIDVVAPVSGHLLHVMQESETVVNAGTPIVEIGDSADLEIEAEILSRDAVTMKPGDAVSVEQWGGPVPLNARVRRIEPAAFTKISALGVEEQRVYVLCDLIDPPAEARALGDGFRVEVRVAVWHRDDVLVIPAGALFREGSTWKTFVFRDGKAVSVAVEAGKTDGRFTEVLSGVEAGDEVLLHPPDTVKDGAPVVKRK
;
A
#
# COMPACT_ATOMS: atom_id res chain seq x y z
N MET A 1 47.88 -35.92 -35.95
CA MET A 1 47.94 -35.31 -34.62
C MET A 1 46.76 -34.31 -34.54
N GLY A 2 45.66 -34.69 -33.94
CA GLY A 2 44.54 -33.76 -33.76
C GLY A 2 44.89 -32.73 -32.68
N LEU A 3 44.82 -31.44 -33.04
CA LEU A 3 44.91 -30.39 -32.05
C LEU A 3 43.81 -30.62 -30.99
N LYS A 4 44.23 -30.92 -29.75
CA LYS A 4 43.26 -30.90 -28.63
C LYS A 4 42.74 -29.48 -28.50
N PRO A 5 41.43 -29.26 -28.52
CA PRO A 5 40.88 -27.92 -28.33
C PRO A 5 41.37 -27.37 -26.98
N LYS A 6 41.82 -26.09 -27.00
CA LYS A 6 42.21 -25.41 -25.76
C LYS A 6 40.99 -25.37 -24.83
N PRO A 7 41.14 -25.70 -23.54
CA PRO A 7 40.04 -25.59 -22.60
C PRO A 7 39.61 -24.14 -22.49
N VAL A 8 38.26 -23.93 -22.44
CA VAL A 8 37.66 -22.62 -22.29
C VAL A 8 37.64 -22.28 -20.80
N GLU A 9 38.09 -21.08 -20.42
CA GLU A 9 38.00 -20.59 -19.06
C GLU A 9 36.55 -20.21 -18.74
N VAL A 10 36.00 -20.73 -17.65
CA VAL A 10 34.61 -20.53 -17.24
C VAL A 10 34.54 -20.22 -15.77
N GLU A 11 33.54 -19.42 -15.39
CA GLU A 11 33.13 -19.23 -14.01
C GLU A 11 32.13 -20.31 -13.64
N THR A 12 32.16 -20.77 -12.40
CA THR A 12 31.22 -21.80 -11.90
C THR A 12 30.42 -21.29 -10.71
N GLY A 13 29.18 -21.76 -10.63
CA GLY A 13 28.33 -21.64 -9.47
C GLY A 13 27.95 -23.01 -8.95
N VAL A 14 27.40 -23.07 -7.75
CA VAL A 14 26.99 -24.33 -7.13
C VAL A 14 25.47 -24.38 -7.02
N VAL A 15 24.87 -25.48 -7.39
CA VAL A 15 23.47 -25.78 -7.14
C VAL A 15 23.32 -26.13 -5.65
N ALA A 16 22.46 -25.41 -4.95
CA ALA A 16 22.31 -25.56 -3.51
C ALA A 16 20.84 -25.56 -3.08
N ARG A 17 20.58 -26.06 -1.90
CA ARG A 17 19.29 -25.83 -1.25
C ARG A 17 19.32 -24.52 -0.48
N ALA A 18 18.37 -23.64 -0.76
CA ALA A 18 18.31 -22.31 -0.16
C ALA A 18 16.87 -21.80 -0.16
N PRO A 19 16.55 -20.83 0.69
CA PRO A 19 15.27 -20.12 0.58
C PRO A 19 15.22 -19.29 -0.70
N LEU A 20 14.08 -19.29 -1.36
CA LEU A 20 13.83 -18.48 -2.55
C LEU A 20 12.54 -17.69 -2.36
N THR A 21 12.64 -16.38 -2.60
CA THR A 21 11.50 -15.47 -2.51
C THR A 21 11.35 -14.71 -3.82
N VAL A 22 10.24 -14.89 -4.49
CA VAL A 22 9.90 -14.12 -5.68
C VAL A 22 9.18 -12.85 -5.26
N ARG A 23 9.69 -11.72 -5.72
CA ARG A 23 9.13 -10.39 -5.39
C ARG A 23 8.70 -9.67 -6.66
N VAL A 24 7.62 -8.94 -6.54
CA VAL A 24 7.20 -7.93 -7.52
C VAL A 24 7.63 -6.58 -6.96
N SER A 25 8.40 -5.81 -7.72
CA SER A 25 8.88 -4.48 -7.34
C SER A 25 8.21 -3.44 -8.22
N GLU A 26 7.58 -2.46 -7.58
CA GLU A 26 6.88 -1.37 -8.26
C GLU A 26 6.96 -0.07 -7.43
N GLU A 27 6.62 1.03 -8.07
CA GLU A 27 6.51 2.31 -7.39
C GLU A 27 5.24 2.37 -6.54
N GLY A 28 5.36 3.02 -5.39
CA GLY A 28 4.25 3.36 -4.52
C GLY A 28 4.43 4.74 -3.93
N LYS A 29 3.43 5.16 -3.19
CA LYS A 29 3.46 6.38 -2.38
C LYS A 29 2.82 6.14 -1.03
N THR A 30 3.26 6.90 -0.06
CA THR A 30 2.55 7.00 1.21
C THR A 30 1.21 7.68 0.98
N ARG A 31 0.18 7.26 1.70
CA ARG A 31 -1.14 7.85 1.67
C ARG A 31 -1.71 7.92 3.08
N ILE A 32 -2.22 9.07 3.47
CA ILE A 32 -3.04 9.16 4.67
C ILE A 32 -4.35 8.45 4.40
N ARG A 33 -4.68 7.47 5.24
CA ARG A 33 -5.84 6.58 5.05
C ARG A 33 -7.15 7.34 5.05
N ASN A 34 -7.32 8.24 6.00
CA ASN A 34 -8.55 8.99 6.19
C ASN A 34 -8.27 10.48 6.01
N ARG A 35 -8.76 11.03 4.91
CA ARG A 35 -8.69 12.46 4.61
C ARG A 35 -10.06 13.07 4.74
N TYR A 36 -10.12 14.25 5.31
CA TYR A 36 -11.35 14.97 5.52
C TYR A 36 -11.29 16.37 4.92
N VAL A 37 -12.14 16.63 3.95
CA VAL A 37 -12.27 17.96 3.34
C VAL A 37 -13.32 18.76 4.09
N VAL A 38 -12.89 19.85 4.73
CA VAL A 38 -13.78 20.83 5.36
C VAL A 38 -14.23 21.81 4.31
N ALA A 39 -15.52 21.90 4.10
CA ALA A 39 -16.14 22.80 3.14
C ALA A 39 -16.94 23.92 3.81
N ALA A 40 -17.17 25.01 3.09
CA ALA A 40 -18.00 26.10 3.55
C ALA A 40 -19.43 25.63 3.84
N PRO A 41 -19.96 25.84 5.07
CA PRO A 41 -21.32 25.42 5.42
C PRO A 41 -22.38 26.33 4.83
N VAL A 42 -22.03 27.56 4.47
CA VAL A 42 -22.96 28.58 3.94
C VAL A 42 -22.32 29.44 2.87
N ASN A 43 -23.15 30.13 2.09
CA ASN A 43 -22.67 31.17 1.20
C ASN A 43 -22.26 32.41 2.00
N GLY A 44 -21.11 32.99 1.74
CA GLY A 44 -20.67 34.15 2.46
C GLY A 44 -19.27 34.60 2.12
N ARG A 45 -18.84 35.65 2.79
CA ARG A 45 -17.45 36.14 2.73
C ARG A 45 -16.64 35.39 3.78
N MET A 46 -15.77 34.50 3.32
CA MET A 46 -14.86 33.76 4.16
C MET A 46 -13.67 34.68 4.54
N ARG A 47 -13.30 34.70 5.81
CA ARG A 47 -12.09 35.30 6.30
C ARG A 47 -10.88 34.48 5.93
N ARG A 48 -9.70 35.08 5.96
CA ARG A 48 -8.45 34.35 5.72
C ARG A 48 -8.28 33.20 6.70
N VAL A 49 -7.85 32.05 6.18
CA VAL A 49 -7.42 30.89 7.00
C VAL A 49 -6.04 31.24 7.60
N PRO A 50 -5.90 31.32 8.93
CA PRO A 50 -4.62 31.68 9.56
C PRO A 50 -3.62 30.53 9.60
N LEU A 51 -4.11 29.28 9.44
CA LEU A 51 -3.34 28.06 9.54
C LEU A 51 -2.71 27.69 8.20
N LYS A 52 -1.62 26.93 8.25
CA LYS A 52 -0.87 26.43 7.10
C LYS A 52 -0.87 24.91 7.05
N ALA A 53 -0.54 24.37 5.87
CA ALA A 53 -0.29 22.93 5.75
C ALA A 53 0.79 22.48 6.74
N GLY A 54 0.54 21.40 7.45
CA GLY A 54 1.37 20.87 8.54
C GLY A 54 0.95 21.29 9.94
N ASP A 55 0.13 22.34 10.11
CA ASP A 55 -0.33 22.77 11.43
C ASP A 55 -1.24 21.71 12.07
N PRO A 56 -1.07 21.42 13.37
CA PRO A 56 -1.93 20.52 14.09
C PRO A 56 -3.31 21.16 14.37
N VAL A 57 -4.36 20.37 14.27
CA VAL A 57 -5.72 20.79 14.56
C VAL A 57 -6.40 19.82 15.53
N LYS A 58 -7.30 20.35 16.37
CA LYS A 58 -8.09 19.57 17.32
C LYS A 58 -9.58 19.72 17.01
N ALA A 59 -10.26 18.59 17.02
CA ALA A 59 -11.69 18.49 16.77
C ALA A 59 -12.50 19.41 17.71
N GLY A 60 -13.35 20.24 17.15
CA GLY A 60 -14.23 21.15 17.87
C GLY A 60 -13.57 22.36 18.53
N GLU A 61 -12.23 22.41 18.59
CA GLU A 61 -11.48 23.49 19.26
C GLU A 61 -10.81 24.44 18.28
N THR A 62 -10.19 23.89 17.22
CA THR A 62 -9.38 24.72 16.31
C THR A 62 -10.27 25.45 15.32
N LEU A 63 -10.23 26.78 15.37
CA LEU A 63 -10.87 27.64 14.39
C LEU A 63 -10.09 27.63 13.08
N LEU A 64 -10.70 27.20 12.01
CA LEU A 64 -10.12 27.18 10.67
C LEU A 64 -10.32 28.51 9.96
N THR A 65 -11.54 29.02 9.99
CA THR A 65 -11.91 30.31 9.43
C THR A 65 -13.28 30.73 9.97
N ALA A 66 -13.71 31.93 9.64
CA ALA A 66 -15.07 32.42 9.91
C ALA A 66 -15.70 32.88 8.59
N ILE A 67 -16.98 32.59 8.40
CA ILE A 67 -17.74 32.99 7.22
C ILE A 67 -18.81 33.98 7.62
N GLU A 68 -18.78 35.14 7.04
CA GLU A 68 -19.81 36.18 7.14
C GLU A 68 -20.88 35.88 6.08
N PRO A 69 -22.06 35.41 6.49
CA PRO A 69 -23.12 35.06 5.54
C PRO A 69 -23.50 36.31 4.74
N VAL A 70 -23.50 36.21 3.41
CA VAL A 70 -24.21 37.19 2.59
C VAL A 70 -25.70 36.93 2.86
N ALA A 71 -26.43 37.96 3.22
CA ALA A 71 -27.88 37.85 3.45
C ALA A 71 -28.53 37.14 2.27
N SER A 72 -28.83 35.87 2.46
CA SER A 72 -29.63 35.11 1.49
C SER A 72 -31.04 35.67 1.50
N PRO A 73 -31.65 35.94 0.33
CA PRO A 73 -33.08 36.11 0.29
C PRO A 73 -33.72 34.90 1.00
N LEU A 74 -34.74 35.15 1.78
CA LEU A 74 -35.56 34.18 2.50
C LEU A 74 -35.58 32.83 1.80
N LEU A 75 -35.15 31.78 2.46
CA LEU A 75 -35.10 30.42 1.90
C LEU A 75 -36.38 30.17 1.12
N ASP A 76 -36.32 30.22 -0.19
CA ASP A 76 -37.34 29.73 -1.09
C ASP A 76 -37.70 28.31 -0.60
N PRO A 77 -38.98 27.91 -0.55
CA PRO A 77 -39.39 26.56 -0.18
C PRO A 77 -38.57 25.45 -0.83
N ARG A 78 -38.05 25.68 -2.05
CA ARG A 78 -37.14 24.79 -2.78
C ARG A 78 -35.76 24.67 -2.10
N ALA A 79 -35.20 25.80 -1.67
CA ALA A 79 -33.91 25.80 -0.99
C ALA A 79 -33.98 25.07 0.37
N LYS A 80 -35.10 25.19 1.09
CA LYS A 80 -35.36 24.44 2.30
C LYS A 80 -35.43 22.94 2.03
N LEU A 81 -36.20 22.52 1.03
CA LEU A 81 -36.32 21.12 0.63
C LEU A 81 -34.96 20.54 0.21
N LEU A 82 -34.13 21.31 -0.49
CA LEU A 82 -32.77 20.91 -0.86
C LEU A 82 -31.90 20.71 0.37
N ALA A 83 -31.93 21.63 1.34
CA ALA A 83 -31.19 21.52 2.59
C ALA A 83 -31.65 20.29 3.41
N GLU A 84 -32.94 20.04 3.47
CA GLU A 84 -33.51 18.83 4.10
C GLU A 84 -33.03 17.54 3.42
N ALA A 85 -32.99 17.53 2.07
CA ALA A 85 -32.46 16.41 1.31
C ALA A 85 -30.97 16.17 1.56
N ILE A 86 -30.19 17.24 1.70
CA ILE A 86 -28.77 17.16 2.07
C ILE A 86 -28.60 16.53 3.45
N VAL A 87 -29.37 17.01 4.47
CA VAL A 87 -29.33 16.41 5.81
C VAL A 87 -29.68 14.93 5.76
N SER A 88 -30.71 14.57 5.03
CA SER A 88 -31.12 13.16 4.87
C SER A 88 -30.02 12.32 4.22
N SER A 89 -29.38 12.83 3.19
CA SER A 89 -28.24 12.17 2.52
C SER A 89 -27.04 11.98 3.47
N ARG A 90 -26.69 13.01 4.26
CA ARG A 90 -25.62 12.93 5.26
C ARG A 90 -25.97 11.96 6.40
N GLN A 91 -27.24 11.92 6.81
CA GLN A 91 -27.71 10.95 7.79
C GLN A 91 -27.56 9.50 7.30
N ALA A 92 -27.84 9.25 6.02
CA ALA A 92 -27.60 7.95 5.39
C ALA A 92 -26.13 7.56 5.40
N ASN A 93 -25.23 8.55 5.25
CA ASN A 93 -23.78 8.31 5.35
C ASN A 93 -23.39 7.90 6.79
N VAL A 94 -23.97 8.53 7.82
CA VAL A 94 -23.75 8.11 9.23
C VAL A 94 -24.21 6.66 9.42
N SER A 95 -25.40 6.31 8.94
CA SER A 95 -25.89 4.92 9.03
C SER A 95 -24.92 3.95 8.36
N ARG A 96 -24.45 4.25 7.15
CA ARG A 96 -23.46 3.43 6.43
C ARG A 96 -22.15 3.31 7.21
N ALA A 97 -21.64 4.41 7.78
CA ALA A 97 -20.41 4.39 8.56
C ALA A 97 -20.58 3.59 9.85
N THR A 98 -21.76 3.65 10.50
CA THR A 98 -22.10 2.87 11.69
C THR A 98 -22.12 1.37 11.39
N GLU A 99 -22.73 0.97 10.28
CA GLU A 99 -22.73 -0.43 9.84
C GLU A 99 -21.31 -0.92 9.53
N ALA A 100 -20.51 -0.11 8.85
CA ALA A 100 -19.12 -0.42 8.58
C ALA A 100 -18.30 -0.58 9.88
N LEU A 101 -18.51 0.31 10.86
CA LEU A 101 -17.88 0.19 12.18
C LEU A 101 -18.30 -1.09 12.90
N THR A 102 -19.58 -1.44 12.83
CA THR A 102 -20.09 -2.66 13.45
C THR A 102 -19.44 -3.90 12.83
N ALA A 103 -19.34 -3.93 11.50
CA ALA A 103 -18.69 -5.03 10.78
C ALA A 103 -17.20 -5.17 11.14
N THR A 104 -16.46 -4.05 11.21
CA THR A 104 -15.03 -4.07 11.59
C THR A 104 -14.83 -4.48 13.05
N LYS A 105 -15.73 -4.06 13.97
CA LYS A 105 -15.69 -4.49 15.38
C LYS A 105 -15.89 -6.00 15.50
N SER A 106 -16.88 -6.56 14.80
CA SER A 106 -17.12 -8.01 14.79
C SER A 106 -15.93 -8.78 14.22
N ALA A 107 -15.32 -8.27 13.15
CA ALA A 107 -14.12 -8.88 12.58
C ALA A 107 -12.91 -8.85 13.55
N ARG A 108 -12.78 -7.74 14.30
CA ARG A 108 -11.76 -7.62 15.36
C ARG A 108 -12.02 -8.60 16.51
N GLU A 109 -13.26 -8.68 16.99
CA GLU A 109 -13.63 -9.62 18.07
C GLU A 109 -13.29 -11.06 17.70
N LEU A 110 -13.53 -11.45 16.44
CA LEU A 110 -13.16 -12.76 15.93
C LEU A 110 -11.64 -12.96 15.95
N ALA A 111 -10.88 -11.99 15.43
CA ALA A 111 -9.42 -12.06 15.41
C ALA A 111 -8.81 -12.10 16.83
N ASP A 112 -9.34 -11.29 17.75
CA ASP A 112 -8.93 -11.29 19.16
C ASP A 112 -9.27 -12.63 19.86
N ALA A 113 -10.38 -13.26 19.52
CA ALA A 113 -10.76 -14.57 20.02
C ALA A 113 -9.85 -15.67 19.48
N ASP A 114 -9.49 -15.60 18.19
CA ASP A 114 -8.55 -16.52 17.56
C ASP A 114 -7.14 -16.39 18.16
N LEU A 115 -6.66 -15.16 18.37
CA LEU A 115 -5.40 -14.88 19.03
C LEU A 115 -5.37 -15.47 20.44
N LYS A 116 -6.42 -15.22 21.25
CA LYS A 116 -6.55 -15.78 22.59
C LYS A 116 -6.53 -17.30 22.58
N ARG A 117 -7.21 -17.94 21.61
CA ARG A 117 -7.24 -19.40 21.44
C ARG A 117 -5.84 -19.94 21.14
N ILE A 118 -5.13 -19.31 20.20
CA ILE A 118 -3.76 -19.68 19.83
C ILE A 118 -2.82 -19.53 21.02
N HIS A 119 -2.90 -18.43 21.79
CA HIS A 119 -2.10 -18.23 23.00
C HIS A 119 -2.43 -19.21 24.14
N SER A 120 -3.65 -19.73 24.20
CA SER A 120 -4.08 -20.69 25.22
C SER A 120 -3.54 -22.12 24.97
N ILE A 121 -3.12 -22.43 23.75
CA ILE A 121 -2.59 -23.76 23.39
C ILE A 121 -1.17 -23.91 23.94
N ARG A 122 -1.00 -24.82 24.92
CA ARG A 122 0.29 -25.15 25.53
C ARG A 122 0.93 -26.35 24.82
N GLY A 123 2.25 -26.44 24.84
CA GLY A 123 2.96 -27.67 24.48
C GLY A 123 3.43 -27.80 23.03
N GLY A 124 3.74 -26.69 22.36
CA GLY A 124 4.40 -26.75 21.03
C GLY A 124 3.51 -27.17 19.85
N ALA A 125 2.20 -27.25 20.06
CA ALA A 125 1.23 -27.64 19.02
C ALA A 125 0.91 -26.50 18.02
N VAL A 126 1.41 -25.28 18.26
CA VAL A 126 1.25 -24.12 17.39
C VAL A 126 2.64 -23.57 17.08
N SER A 127 2.92 -23.33 15.80
CA SER A 127 4.20 -22.75 15.38
C SER A 127 4.29 -21.25 15.76
N ASP A 128 5.51 -20.74 15.93
CA ASP A 128 5.73 -19.31 16.18
C ASP A 128 5.19 -18.47 15.01
N ALA A 129 5.33 -18.95 13.78
CA ALA A 129 4.77 -18.31 12.58
C ALA A 129 3.23 -18.20 12.62
N ASP A 130 2.53 -19.14 13.24
CA ASP A 130 1.06 -19.07 13.38
C ASP A 130 0.66 -18.08 14.49
N ARG A 131 1.47 -17.96 15.54
CA ARG A 131 1.30 -16.92 16.58
C ARG A 131 1.49 -15.55 16.02
N ASP A 132 2.60 -15.32 15.29
CA ASP A 132 2.91 -14.05 14.65
C ASP A 132 1.80 -13.63 13.67
N ARG A 133 1.24 -14.59 12.91
CA ARG A 133 0.10 -14.32 12.01
C ARG A 133 -1.14 -13.88 12.78
N ALA A 134 -1.49 -14.54 13.88
CA ALA A 134 -2.66 -14.20 14.65
C ALA A 134 -2.51 -12.84 15.36
N GLU A 135 -1.33 -12.52 15.89
CA GLU A 135 -1.03 -11.22 16.47
C GLU A 135 -1.16 -10.10 15.44
N MET A 136 -0.63 -10.36 14.26
CA MET A 136 -0.71 -9.42 13.17
C MET A 136 -2.14 -9.20 12.67
N GLU A 137 -2.91 -10.27 12.45
CA GLU A 137 -4.31 -10.16 12.06
C GLU A 137 -5.11 -9.35 13.08
N ALA A 138 -4.91 -9.60 14.38
CA ALA A 138 -5.53 -8.80 15.45
C ALA A 138 -5.12 -7.33 15.39
N SER A 139 -3.85 -7.04 15.10
CA SER A 139 -3.35 -5.66 14.94
C SER A 139 -3.97 -4.95 13.73
N ILE A 140 -4.05 -5.63 12.58
CA ILE A 140 -4.72 -5.12 11.37
C ILE A 140 -6.18 -4.80 11.67
N ARG A 141 -6.93 -5.73 12.30
CA ARG A 141 -8.34 -5.50 12.64
C ARG A 141 -8.54 -4.36 13.65
N ALA A 142 -7.58 -4.19 14.56
CA ALA A 142 -7.60 -3.03 15.46
C ALA A 142 -7.40 -1.71 14.70
N ALA A 143 -6.56 -1.67 13.69
CA ALA A 143 -6.39 -0.50 12.81
C ALA A 143 -7.65 -0.24 11.97
N ASP A 144 -8.27 -1.28 11.41
CA ASP A 144 -9.52 -1.17 10.66
C ASP A 144 -10.65 -0.54 11.52
N VAL A 145 -10.76 -0.95 12.78
CA VAL A 145 -11.75 -0.35 13.73
C VAL A 145 -11.46 1.14 13.92
N ARG A 146 -10.19 1.54 14.15
CA ARG A 146 -9.85 2.96 14.30
C ARG A 146 -10.22 3.78 13.06
N GLY A 147 -9.94 3.23 11.87
CA GLY A 147 -10.33 3.85 10.60
C GLY A 147 -11.84 4.03 10.47
N ALA A 148 -12.62 3.00 10.81
CA ALA A 148 -14.08 3.05 10.78
C ALA A 148 -14.66 4.02 11.84
N GLU A 149 -14.06 4.10 13.03
CA GLU A 149 -14.43 5.09 14.07
C GLU A 149 -14.18 6.52 13.61
N PHE A 150 -13.05 6.74 12.92
CA PHE A 150 -12.76 8.03 12.32
C PHE A 150 -13.80 8.39 11.25
N ALA A 151 -14.10 7.47 10.34
CA ALA A 151 -15.10 7.68 9.30
C ALA A 151 -16.49 7.98 9.86
N LEU A 152 -16.87 7.33 10.96
CA LEU A 152 -18.14 7.62 11.64
C LEU A 152 -18.15 9.05 12.19
N ARG A 153 -17.09 9.46 12.90
CA ARG A 153 -16.99 10.84 13.42
C ARG A 153 -17.07 11.89 12.30
N VAL A 154 -16.40 11.64 11.20
CA VAL A 154 -16.48 12.49 10.01
C VAL A 154 -17.93 12.64 9.54
N ALA A 155 -18.64 11.51 9.35
CA ALA A 155 -20.02 11.52 8.90
C ALA A 155 -20.97 12.21 9.90
N GLU A 156 -20.74 12.05 11.20
CA GLU A 156 -21.52 12.74 12.25
C GLU A 156 -21.33 14.26 12.20
N HIS A 157 -20.09 14.73 12.01
CA HIS A 157 -19.81 16.15 11.86
C HIS A 157 -20.41 16.72 10.56
N GLU A 158 -20.43 15.96 9.47
CA GLU A 158 -21.10 16.37 8.23
C GLU A 158 -22.61 16.57 8.44
N VAL A 159 -23.25 15.68 9.22
CA VAL A 159 -24.67 15.85 9.60
C VAL A 159 -24.86 17.09 10.46
N ALA A 160 -24.00 17.32 11.45
CA ALA A 160 -24.08 18.49 12.30
C ALA A 160 -23.95 19.80 11.49
N GLN A 161 -23.03 19.84 10.54
CA GLN A 161 -22.87 20.97 9.62
C GLN A 161 -24.11 21.18 8.74
N ALA A 162 -24.65 20.09 8.17
CA ALA A 162 -25.85 20.17 7.34
C ALA A 162 -27.08 20.63 8.14
N ARG A 163 -27.23 20.17 9.39
CA ARG A 163 -28.29 20.63 10.30
C ARG A 163 -28.14 22.08 10.67
N ALA A 164 -26.94 22.54 11.01
CA ALA A 164 -26.66 23.95 11.30
C ALA A 164 -27.04 24.86 10.14
N ALA A 165 -26.92 24.39 8.89
CA ALA A 165 -27.37 25.11 7.71
C ALA A 165 -28.91 25.18 7.59
N LEU A 166 -29.62 24.13 8.10
CA LEU A 166 -31.08 24.05 8.07
C LEU A 166 -31.75 24.83 9.22
N GLU A 167 -31.15 24.77 10.42
CA GLU A 167 -31.68 25.34 11.64
C GLU A 167 -31.59 26.88 11.73
N ARG A 168 -30.92 27.50 10.77
CA ARG A 168 -30.81 28.95 10.78
C ARG A 168 -32.08 29.60 10.27
N PRO A 169 -32.82 30.29 11.13
CA PRO A 169 -33.75 31.29 10.65
C PRO A 169 -32.97 32.30 9.81
N ALA A 170 -33.62 32.91 8.83
CA ALA A 170 -33.09 34.08 8.14
C ALA A 170 -32.65 35.10 9.20
N VAL A 171 -31.42 34.92 9.69
CA VAL A 171 -30.86 35.87 10.64
C VAL A 171 -30.57 37.11 9.84
N SER A 172 -31.30 38.15 10.25
CA SER A 172 -30.99 39.55 10.00
C SER A 172 -29.57 39.75 9.54
N ALA A 173 -29.43 40.53 8.47
CA ALA A 173 -28.20 40.89 7.78
C ALA A 173 -27.21 41.69 8.66
N GLU A 174 -27.14 41.46 9.94
CA GLU A 174 -26.17 42.07 10.84
C GLU A 174 -25.40 41.00 11.63
N GLY A 175 -24.31 40.54 11.05
CA GLY A 175 -23.08 40.60 11.79
C GLY A 175 -22.61 39.41 12.59
N ASN A 176 -23.09 38.19 12.51
CA ASN A 176 -22.36 37.10 13.18
C ASN A 176 -21.69 36.21 12.16
N ALA A 177 -20.37 36.34 12.08
CA ALA A 177 -19.55 35.38 11.38
C ALA A 177 -19.77 33.96 11.95
N ILE A 178 -19.84 32.99 11.06
CA ILE A 178 -19.97 31.59 11.40
C ILE A 178 -18.58 31.00 11.50
N ASP A 179 -18.25 30.55 12.68
CA ASP A 179 -16.98 29.89 12.91
C ASP A 179 -16.99 28.48 12.27
N VAL A 180 -16.01 28.24 11.40
CA VAL A 180 -15.74 26.93 10.84
C VAL A 180 -14.60 26.34 11.65
N VAL A 181 -14.94 25.36 12.48
CA VAL A 181 -13.97 24.65 13.34
C VAL A 181 -13.57 23.31 12.74
N ALA A 182 -12.41 22.82 13.12
CA ALA A 182 -11.94 21.51 12.68
C ALA A 182 -12.88 20.41 13.19
N PRO A 183 -13.47 19.58 12.32
CA PRO A 183 -14.39 18.53 12.73
C PRO A 183 -13.67 17.31 13.29
N VAL A 184 -12.39 17.14 12.97
CA VAL A 184 -11.54 16.03 13.40
C VAL A 184 -10.18 16.55 13.83
N SER A 185 -9.51 15.79 14.71
CA SER A 185 -8.14 16.06 15.11
C SER A 185 -7.17 15.47 14.09
N GLY A 186 -6.05 16.13 13.86
CA GLY A 186 -5.03 15.70 12.92
C GLY A 186 -4.12 16.86 12.52
N HIS A 187 -3.66 16.86 11.27
CA HIS A 187 -2.87 17.93 10.69
C HIS A 187 -3.54 18.45 9.41
N LEU A 188 -3.39 19.74 9.14
CA LEU A 188 -3.77 20.28 7.85
C LEU A 188 -2.87 19.70 6.75
N LEU A 189 -3.46 19.05 5.76
CA LEU A 189 -2.74 18.53 4.59
C LEU A 189 -2.65 19.60 3.50
N HIS A 190 -3.79 20.22 3.21
CA HIS A 190 -3.88 21.26 2.19
C HIS A 190 -4.79 22.40 2.65
N VAL A 191 -4.42 23.62 2.32
CA VAL A 191 -5.28 24.82 2.43
C VAL A 191 -5.70 25.19 1.02
N MET A 192 -6.94 24.88 0.64
CA MET A 192 -7.46 25.09 -0.71
C MET A 192 -7.90 26.55 -0.92
N GLN A 193 -8.35 27.20 0.16
CA GLN A 193 -8.77 28.60 0.17
C GLN A 193 -8.05 29.31 1.31
N GLU A 194 -6.91 29.95 1.02
CA GLU A 194 -6.12 30.64 2.04
C GLU A 194 -6.62 32.08 2.27
N SER A 195 -6.92 32.79 1.18
CA SER A 195 -7.21 34.23 1.22
C SER A 195 -8.70 34.48 1.47
N GLU A 196 -8.97 35.67 2.00
CA GLU A 196 -10.32 36.19 2.11
C GLU A 196 -11.00 36.22 0.73
N THR A 197 -12.16 35.55 0.62
CA THR A 197 -12.88 35.44 -0.65
C THR A 197 -14.36 35.18 -0.39
N VAL A 198 -15.19 35.33 -1.42
CA VAL A 198 -16.59 34.89 -1.37
C VAL A 198 -16.65 33.41 -1.74
N VAL A 199 -17.27 32.63 -0.87
CA VAL A 199 -17.45 31.18 -1.03
C VAL A 199 -18.93 30.80 -1.09
N ASN A 200 -19.21 29.74 -1.83
CA ASN A 200 -20.51 29.12 -1.83
C ASN A 200 -20.52 27.92 -0.86
N ALA A 201 -21.69 27.59 -0.34
CA ALA A 201 -21.86 26.35 0.45
C ALA A 201 -21.34 25.14 -0.34
N GLY A 202 -20.52 24.31 0.31
CA GLY A 202 -19.83 23.18 -0.32
C GLY A 202 -18.47 23.50 -0.93
N THR A 203 -18.04 24.77 -0.98
CA THR A 203 -16.69 25.10 -1.44
C THR A 203 -15.65 24.50 -0.49
N PRO A 204 -14.71 23.66 -0.95
CA PRO A 204 -13.66 23.08 -0.11
C PRO A 204 -12.70 24.18 0.37
N ILE A 205 -12.41 24.19 1.67
CA ILE A 205 -11.56 25.18 2.33
C ILE A 205 -10.21 24.57 2.70
N VAL A 206 -10.22 23.50 3.47
CA VAL A 206 -9.02 22.82 3.93
C VAL A 206 -9.21 21.30 3.90
N GLU A 207 -8.11 20.58 3.82
CA GLU A 207 -8.06 19.13 3.96
C GLU A 207 -7.30 18.77 5.24
N ILE A 208 -7.90 17.91 6.08
CA ILE A 208 -7.34 17.45 7.34
C ILE A 208 -7.13 15.94 7.25
N GLY A 209 -6.04 15.46 7.80
CA GLY A 209 -5.76 14.03 7.93
C GLY A 209 -4.90 13.71 9.13
N ASP A 210 -4.93 12.46 9.56
CA ASP A 210 -4.07 11.97 10.62
C ASP A 210 -2.77 11.42 10.01
N SER A 211 -1.68 12.16 10.19
CA SER A 211 -0.34 11.75 9.72
C SER A 211 0.19 10.50 10.41
N ALA A 212 -0.42 10.06 11.52
CA ALA A 212 -0.06 8.82 12.18
C ALA A 212 -0.71 7.59 11.51
N ASP A 213 -1.77 7.78 10.72
CA ASP A 213 -2.48 6.68 10.02
C ASP A 213 -2.10 6.65 8.52
N LEU A 214 -0.82 6.35 8.27
CA LEU A 214 -0.28 6.18 6.93
C LEU A 214 -0.46 4.75 6.44
N GLU A 215 -0.80 4.61 5.18
CA GLU A 215 -0.73 3.38 4.40
C GLU A 215 0.15 3.59 3.17
N ILE A 216 0.55 2.52 2.52
CA ILE A 216 1.25 2.59 1.25
C ILE A 216 0.28 2.22 0.13
N GLU A 217 0.16 3.09 -0.85
CA GLU A 217 -0.57 2.84 -2.09
C GLU A 217 0.44 2.53 -3.20
N ALA A 218 0.48 1.28 -3.66
CA ALA A 218 1.34 0.83 -4.74
C ALA A 218 0.55 0.65 -6.03
N GLU A 219 1.12 1.07 -7.16
CA GLU A 219 0.52 0.95 -8.48
C GLU A 219 1.13 -0.29 -9.18
N ILE A 220 0.48 -1.44 -9.05
CA ILE A 220 0.98 -2.73 -9.52
C ILE A 220 0.39 -3.07 -10.88
N LEU A 221 1.20 -3.63 -11.80
CA LEU A 221 0.69 -4.16 -13.05
C LEU A 221 -0.38 -5.21 -12.80
N SER A 222 -1.51 -5.13 -13.52
CA SER A 222 -2.67 -6.01 -13.29
C SER A 222 -2.35 -7.50 -13.39
N ARG A 223 -1.44 -7.88 -14.32
CA ARG A 223 -0.95 -9.26 -14.48
C ARG A 223 -0.20 -9.77 -13.24
N ASP A 224 0.54 -8.89 -12.56
CA ASP A 224 1.36 -9.26 -11.40
C ASP A 224 0.49 -9.25 -10.13
N ALA A 225 -0.47 -8.34 -10.05
CA ALA A 225 -1.42 -8.26 -8.94
C ALA A 225 -2.29 -9.52 -8.77
N VAL A 226 -2.57 -10.25 -9.85
CA VAL A 226 -3.31 -11.54 -9.80
C VAL A 226 -2.58 -12.59 -8.94
N THR A 227 -1.27 -12.49 -8.82
CA THR A 227 -0.46 -13.43 -8.02
C THR A 227 -0.41 -13.06 -6.53
N MET A 228 -0.85 -11.85 -6.17
CA MET A 228 -0.80 -11.30 -4.82
C MET A 228 -2.04 -11.66 -4.02
N LYS A 229 -1.89 -11.68 -2.70
CA LYS A 229 -2.98 -11.95 -1.76
C LYS A 229 -2.91 -10.98 -0.58
N PRO A 230 -4.04 -10.63 0.02
CA PRO A 230 -4.04 -9.99 1.32
C PRO A 230 -3.21 -10.80 2.33
N GLY A 231 -2.35 -10.12 3.08
CA GLY A 231 -1.42 -10.74 4.01
C GLY A 231 -0.01 -10.98 3.46
N ASP A 232 0.23 -10.85 2.15
CA ASP A 232 1.56 -10.98 1.57
C ASP A 232 2.53 -9.96 2.18
N ALA A 233 3.74 -10.41 2.49
CA ALA A 233 4.78 -9.57 3.07
C ALA A 233 5.28 -8.55 2.05
N VAL A 234 5.47 -7.33 2.51
CA VAL A 234 5.91 -6.19 1.72
C VAL A 234 7.12 -5.54 2.38
N SER A 235 8.15 -5.28 1.59
CA SER A 235 9.27 -4.40 1.95
C SER A 235 9.07 -3.05 1.27
N VAL A 236 9.09 -1.98 2.04
CA VAL A 236 9.02 -0.61 1.54
C VAL A 236 10.41 0.01 1.61
N GLU A 237 10.97 0.28 0.46
CA GLU A 237 12.33 0.79 0.29
C GLU A 237 12.32 2.22 -0.27
N GLN A 238 13.48 2.85 -0.32
CA GLN A 238 13.68 4.22 -0.86
C GLN A 238 12.77 5.28 -0.22
N TRP A 239 12.32 5.06 1.02
CA TRP A 239 11.48 6.00 1.75
C TRP A 239 12.26 7.13 2.44
N GLY A 240 13.63 7.13 2.32
CA GLY A 240 14.52 8.13 2.90
C GLY A 240 15.20 7.70 4.20
N GLY A 241 14.78 6.60 4.81
CA GLY A 241 15.43 6.04 5.99
C GLY A 241 16.47 4.96 5.64
N PRO A 242 17.28 4.56 6.64
CA PRO A 242 18.43 3.66 6.42
C PRO A 242 18.04 2.19 6.26
N VAL A 243 16.85 1.79 6.72
CA VAL A 243 16.37 0.41 6.67
C VAL A 243 15.02 0.33 6.00
N PRO A 244 14.71 -0.74 5.26
CA PRO A 244 13.38 -0.95 4.71
C PRO A 244 12.31 -0.99 5.79
N LEU A 245 11.10 -0.49 5.49
CA LEU A 245 9.95 -0.66 6.37
C LEU A 245 9.25 -1.96 6.03
N ASN A 246 8.75 -2.63 7.06
CA ASN A 246 7.92 -3.80 6.90
C ASN A 246 6.47 -3.36 6.72
N ALA A 247 5.80 -3.99 5.75
CA ALA A 247 4.40 -3.77 5.49
C ALA A 247 3.72 -5.09 5.06
N ARG A 248 2.40 -5.08 4.95
CA ARG A 248 1.62 -6.19 4.40
C ARG A 248 0.55 -5.69 3.46
N VAL A 249 0.29 -6.48 2.43
CA VAL A 249 -0.86 -6.26 1.56
C VAL A 249 -2.13 -6.36 2.38
N ARG A 250 -2.85 -5.24 2.50
CA ARG A 250 -4.17 -5.20 3.12
C ARG A 250 -5.26 -5.50 2.11
N ARG A 251 -5.20 -4.85 0.96
CA ARG A 251 -6.24 -4.94 -0.07
C ARG A 251 -5.66 -4.71 -1.45
N ILE A 252 -6.18 -5.45 -2.40
CA ILE A 252 -5.97 -5.24 -3.83
C ILE A 252 -7.27 -4.67 -4.37
N GLU A 253 -7.24 -3.48 -4.97
CA GLU A 253 -8.44 -2.90 -5.55
C GLU A 253 -8.83 -3.64 -6.83
N PRO A 254 -10.12 -3.96 -7.02
CA PRO A 254 -10.54 -4.79 -8.14
C PRO A 254 -10.63 -4.02 -9.47
N ALA A 255 -10.57 -2.69 -9.43
CA ALA A 255 -10.66 -1.84 -10.61
C ALA A 255 -9.27 -1.49 -11.12
N ALA A 256 -8.98 -1.85 -12.36
CA ALA A 256 -7.77 -1.43 -13.04
C ALA A 256 -7.94 -0.04 -13.66
N PHE A 257 -6.83 0.70 -13.74
CA PHE A 257 -6.73 1.97 -14.46
C PHE A 257 -5.58 1.91 -15.47
N THR A 258 -5.65 2.78 -16.48
CA THR A 258 -4.59 2.89 -17.48
C THR A 258 -3.61 3.98 -17.06
N LYS A 259 -2.31 3.65 -17.06
CA LYS A 259 -1.21 4.59 -16.86
C LYS A 259 -0.26 4.52 -18.05
N ILE A 260 0.20 5.68 -18.51
CA ILE A 260 1.22 5.72 -19.56
C ILE A 260 2.59 5.66 -18.89
N SER A 261 3.39 4.66 -19.24
CA SER A 261 4.75 4.51 -18.73
C SER A 261 5.68 5.61 -19.29
N ALA A 262 6.87 5.75 -18.70
CA ALA A 262 7.90 6.68 -19.17
C ALA A 262 8.33 6.44 -20.64
N LEU A 263 8.07 5.24 -21.15
CA LEU A 263 8.36 4.86 -22.55
C LEU A 263 7.16 5.10 -23.48
N GLY A 264 6.07 5.70 -23.00
CA GLY A 264 4.89 5.98 -23.81
C GLY A 264 3.96 4.76 -24.03
N VAL A 265 4.15 3.67 -23.28
CA VAL A 265 3.35 2.46 -23.40
C VAL A 265 2.21 2.51 -22.37
N GLU A 266 0.99 2.20 -22.80
CA GLU A 266 -0.16 2.04 -21.92
C GLU A 266 -0.03 0.77 -21.08
N GLU A 267 -0.15 0.92 -19.77
CA GLU A 267 -0.10 -0.17 -18.80
C GLU A 267 -1.38 -0.21 -18.00
N GLN A 268 -1.92 -1.42 -17.82
CA GLN A 268 -3.06 -1.65 -16.95
C GLN A 268 -2.55 -1.94 -15.53
N ARG A 269 -2.87 -1.05 -14.60
CA ARG A 269 -2.43 -1.12 -13.20
C ARG A 269 -3.60 -1.18 -12.25
N VAL A 270 -3.39 -1.72 -11.07
CA VAL A 270 -4.34 -1.73 -9.94
C VAL A 270 -3.68 -1.13 -8.72
N TYR A 271 -4.46 -0.53 -7.85
CA TYR A 271 -3.97 -0.09 -6.55
C TYR A 271 -3.90 -1.28 -5.58
N VAL A 272 -2.74 -1.43 -4.97
CA VAL A 272 -2.49 -2.36 -3.87
C VAL A 272 -2.19 -1.53 -2.63
N LEU A 273 -3.04 -1.67 -1.61
CA LEU A 273 -2.93 -0.95 -0.36
C LEU A 273 -2.22 -1.83 0.65
N CYS A 274 -1.18 -1.28 1.28
CA CYS A 274 -0.36 -2.00 2.24
C CYS A 274 -0.33 -1.25 3.57
N ASP A 275 -0.48 -1.99 4.66
CA ASP A 275 -0.34 -1.46 6.02
C ASP A 275 1.10 -1.59 6.49
N LEU A 276 1.64 -0.51 7.07
CA LEU A 276 2.93 -0.52 7.73
C LEU A 276 2.85 -1.33 9.04
N ILE A 277 3.90 -2.09 9.31
CA ILE A 277 4.01 -2.91 10.52
C ILE A 277 5.12 -2.33 11.38
N ASP A 278 4.76 -1.91 12.60
CA ASP A 278 5.70 -1.39 13.60
C ASP A 278 6.75 -0.43 13.00
N PRO A 279 6.32 0.64 12.31
CA PRO A 279 7.25 1.55 11.68
C PRO A 279 8.14 2.23 12.75
N PRO A 280 9.45 2.35 12.50
CA PRO A 280 10.35 3.00 13.42
C PRO A 280 10.00 4.48 13.58
N ALA A 281 10.52 5.11 14.63
CA ALA A 281 10.18 6.51 14.98
C ALA A 281 10.50 7.48 13.83
N GLU A 282 11.55 7.21 13.07
CA GLU A 282 11.97 8.00 11.90
C GLU A 282 10.93 8.01 10.79
N ALA A 283 10.14 6.94 10.67
CA ALA A 283 9.06 6.85 9.68
C ALA A 283 7.91 7.83 9.95
N ARG A 284 7.84 8.42 11.15
CA ARG A 284 6.88 9.51 11.46
C ARG A 284 7.14 10.79 10.66
N ALA A 285 8.34 10.92 10.08
CA ALA A 285 8.65 12.03 9.18
C ALA A 285 8.03 11.86 7.78
N LEU A 286 7.50 10.69 7.47
CA LEU A 286 6.79 10.47 6.20
C LEU A 286 5.48 11.25 6.20
N GLY A 287 5.32 12.06 5.17
CA GLY A 287 4.08 12.75 4.88
C GLY A 287 3.22 11.98 3.89
N ASP A 288 2.12 12.60 3.48
CA ASP A 288 1.26 12.10 2.41
C ASP A 288 1.91 12.29 1.03
N GLY A 289 1.76 11.31 0.14
CA GLY A 289 2.26 11.37 -1.23
C GLY A 289 3.78 11.18 -1.41
N PHE A 290 4.52 10.77 -0.38
CA PHE A 290 5.95 10.52 -0.49
C PHE A 290 6.18 9.24 -1.30
N ARG A 291 7.06 9.35 -2.31
CA ARG A 291 7.42 8.23 -3.18
C ARG A 291 8.21 7.18 -2.42
N VAL A 292 7.89 5.92 -2.67
CA VAL A 292 8.58 4.75 -2.12
C VAL A 292 8.70 3.67 -3.19
N GLU A 293 9.60 2.71 -2.98
CA GLU A 293 9.63 1.47 -3.74
C GLU A 293 9.00 0.36 -2.91
N VAL A 294 8.09 -0.38 -3.51
CA VAL A 294 7.34 -1.46 -2.85
C VAL A 294 7.76 -2.79 -3.44
N ARG A 295 8.18 -3.73 -2.59
CA ARG A 295 8.52 -5.09 -2.99
C ARG A 295 7.61 -6.09 -2.29
N VAL A 296 6.68 -6.64 -3.04
CA VAL A 296 5.71 -7.62 -2.54
C VAL A 296 6.24 -9.03 -2.76
N ALA A 297 6.31 -9.83 -1.69
CA ALA A 297 6.69 -11.23 -1.77
C ALA A 297 5.48 -12.06 -2.20
N VAL A 298 5.45 -12.43 -3.49
CA VAL A 298 4.33 -13.18 -4.10
C VAL A 298 4.49 -14.69 -4.00
N TRP A 299 5.68 -15.15 -3.69
CA TRP A 299 5.97 -16.57 -3.49
C TRP A 299 7.23 -16.73 -2.64
N HIS A 300 7.18 -17.66 -1.70
CA HIS A 300 8.30 -17.99 -0.82
C HIS A 300 8.32 -19.48 -0.48
N ARG A 301 9.50 -20.06 -0.47
CA ARG A 301 9.78 -21.38 0.10
C ARG A 301 11.16 -21.37 0.76
N ASP A 302 11.25 -21.99 1.94
CA ASP A 302 12.47 -22.00 2.77
C ASP A 302 13.55 -22.97 2.24
N ASP A 303 13.16 -24.04 1.59
CA ASP A 303 14.06 -25.10 1.14
C ASP A 303 13.70 -25.54 -0.27
N VAL A 304 14.33 -24.92 -1.27
CA VAL A 304 14.23 -25.31 -2.68
C VAL A 304 15.61 -25.49 -3.28
N LEU A 305 15.71 -26.38 -4.24
CA LEU A 305 16.92 -26.52 -5.03
C LEU A 305 17.03 -25.31 -5.96
N VAL A 306 18.08 -24.51 -5.81
CA VAL A 306 18.30 -23.30 -6.59
C VAL A 306 19.57 -23.39 -7.41
N ILE A 307 19.49 -22.83 -8.62
CA ILE A 307 20.61 -22.65 -9.53
C ILE A 307 20.80 -21.16 -9.81
N PRO A 308 22.01 -20.62 -9.90
CA PRO A 308 22.22 -19.26 -10.37
C PRO A 308 21.58 -19.04 -11.74
N ALA A 309 20.79 -17.97 -11.89
CA ALA A 309 20.06 -17.71 -13.14
C ALA A 309 21.00 -17.61 -14.37
N GLY A 310 22.22 -17.10 -14.16
CA GLY A 310 23.25 -17.02 -15.20
C GLY A 310 23.82 -18.36 -15.68
N ALA A 311 23.46 -19.48 -15.00
CA ALA A 311 23.84 -20.82 -15.45
C ALA A 311 22.81 -21.46 -16.39
N LEU A 312 21.62 -20.84 -16.52
CA LEU A 312 20.54 -21.34 -17.35
C LEU A 312 20.56 -20.69 -18.73
N PHE A 313 20.39 -21.51 -19.75
CA PHE A 313 20.21 -21.04 -21.13
C PHE A 313 19.09 -21.82 -21.80
N ARG A 314 18.53 -21.28 -22.86
CA ARG A 314 17.47 -21.92 -23.64
C ARG A 314 18.01 -22.53 -24.89
N GLU A 315 17.69 -23.79 -25.14
CA GLU A 315 17.88 -24.46 -26.42
C GLU A 315 16.49 -24.90 -26.93
N GLY A 316 15.97 -24.15 -27.92
CA GLY A 316 14.58 -24.30 -28.36
C GLY A 316 13.58 -23.94 -27.23
N SER A 317 12.74 -24.88 -26.84
CA SER A 317 11.77 -24.73 -25.75
C SER A 317 12.27 -25.21 -24.38
N THR A 318 13.46 -25.84 -24.35
CA THR A 318 13.97 -26.51 -23.14
C THR A 318 15.01 -25.63 -22.44
N TRP A 319 14.91 -25.54 -21.11
CA TRP A 319 15.96 -24.97 -20.29
C TRP A 319 17.09 -25.99 -20.11
N LYS A 320 18.32 -25.55 -20.25
CA LYS A 320 19.53 -26.36 -20.06
C LYS A 320 20.52 -25.62 -19.17
N THR A 321 21.43 -26.39 -18.60
CA THR A 321 22.63 -25.90 -17.93
C THR A 321 23.82 -26.76 -18.34
N PHE A 322 25.03 -26.23 -18.20
CA PHE A 322 26.24 -27.02 -18.29
C PHE A 322 26.74 -27.36 -16.88
N VAL A 323 26.82 -28.65 -16.57
CA VAL A 323 27.43 -29.14 -15.34
C VAL A 323 28.90 -29.36 -15.57
N PHE A 324 29.76 -28.87 -14.69
CA PHE A 324 31.19 -29.09 -14.70
C PHE A 324 31.50 -30.49 -14.17
N ARG A 325 31.95 -31.41 -15.04
CA ARG A 325 32.37 -32.77 -14.67
C ARG A 325 33.68 -33.13 -15.30
N ASP A 326 34.67 -33.48 -14.50
CA ASP A 326 36.01 -33.96 -14.97
C ASP A 326 36.68 -33.04 -16.03
N GLY A 327 36.58 -31.72 -15.81
CA GLY A 327 37.16 -30.75 -16.74
C GLY A 327 36.38 -30.57 -18.06
N LYS A 328 35.13 -31.01 -18.10
CA LYS A 328 34.24 -30.89 -19.26
C LYS A 328 32.93 -30.25 -18.89
N ALA A 329 32.31 -29.56 -19.84
CA ALA A 329 30.96 -29.05 -19.78
C ALA A 329 29.97 -30.14 -20.23
N VAL A 330 29.11 -30.62 -19.36
CA VAL A 330 28.11 -31.61 -19.70
C VAL A 330 26.75 -30.92 -19.75
N SER A 331 26.10 -30.93 -20.91
CA SER A 331 24.77 -30.32 -21.08
C SER A 331 23.70 -31.18 -20.43
N VAL A 332 22.95 -30.57 -19.51
CA VAL A 332 21.85 -31.20 -18.78
C VAL A 332 20.58 -30.41 -18.99
N ALA A 333 19.49 -31.08 -19.36
CA ALA A 333 18.17 -30.47 -19.40
C ALA A 333 17.65 -30.28 -17.97
N VAL A 334 17.07 -29.10 -17.69
CA VAL A 334 16.52 -28.77 -16.38
C VAL A 334 15.09 -28.30 -16.50
N GLU A 335 14.30 -28.67 -15.53
CA GLU A 335 12.96 -28.10 -15.37
C GLU A 335 13.04 -26.94 -14.40
N ALA A 336 12.92 -25.71 -14.94
CA ALA A 336 13.01 -24.48 -14.18
C ALA A 336 11.67 -24.08 -13.58
N GLY A 337 11.63 -23.78 -12.29
CA GLY A 337 10.49 -23.29 -11.55
C GLY A 337 10.48 -21.76 -11.46
N LYS A 338 10.27 -21.25 -10.24
CA LYS A 338 10.21 -19.82 -9.92
C LYS A 338 11.62 -19.21 -9.90
N THR A 339 11.70 -17.91 -10.20
CA THR A 339 12.98 -17.17 -10.19
C THR A 339 12.81 -15.82 -9.49
N ASP A 340 13.85 -15.37 -8.79
CA ASP A 340 13.97 -14.02 -8.23
C ASP A 340 14.88 -13.11 -9.11
N GLY A 341 15.29 -13.62 -10.28
CA GLY A 341 16.22 -12.96 -11.20
C GLY A 341 17.71 -13.26 -10.91
N ARG A 342 18.07 -13.67 -9.70
CA ARG A 342 19.43 -14.07 -9.30
C ARG A 342 19.57 -15.59 -9.23
N PHE A 343 18.57 -16.22 -8.68
CA PHE A 343 18.44 -17.67 -8.56
C PHE A 343 17.14 -18.17 -9.17
N THR A 344 17.17 -19.38 -9.69
CA THR A 344 16.00 -20.06 -10.23
C THR A 344 15.80 -21.38 -9.52
N GLU A 345 14.59 -21.69 -9.13
CA GLU A 345 14.19 -23.00 -8.60
C GLU A 345 14.39 -24.07 -9.68
N VAL A 346 14.94 -25.20 -9.31
CA VAL A 346 15.06 -26.36 -10.17
C VAL A 346 14.16 -27.47 -9.65
N LEU A 347 13.24 -27.91 -10.51
CA LEU A 347 12.30 -28.99 -10.18
C LEU A 347 12.89 -30.36 -10.50
N SER A 348 13.73 -30.44 -11.56
CA SER A 348 14.43 -31.66 -11.97
C SER A 348 15.65 -31.34 -12.86
N GLY A 349 16.59 -32.29 -12.97
CA GLY A 349 17.71 -32.26 -13.91
C GLY A 349 19.09 -32.14 -13.28
N VAL A 350 19.26 -31.47 -12.15
CA VAL A 350 20.51 -31.37 -11.40
C VAL A 350 20.29 -31.61 -9.92
N GLU A 351 21.36 -31.88 -9.19
CA GLU A 351 21.34 -32.16 -7.75
C GLU A 351 22.11 -31.11 -6.94
N ALA A 352 21.82 -31.05 -5.64
CA ALA A 352 22.57 -30.19 -4.72
C ALA A 352 24.03 -30.59 -4.68
N GLY A 353 24.92 -29.62 -4.85
CA GLY A 353 26.36 -29.84 -4.96
C GLY A 353 26.89 -29.91 -6.39
N ASP A 354 26.03 -30.01 -7.40
CA ASP A 354 26.47 -29.91 -8.80
C ASP A 354 27.08 -28.53 -9.05
N GLU A 355 28.24 -28.51 -9.69
CA GLU A 355 28.87 -27.28 -10.15
C GLU A 355 28.39 -26.97 -11.57
N VAL A 356 27.89 -25.77 -11.79
CA VAL A 356 27.34 -25.33 -13.07
C VAL A 356 28.12 -24.16 -13.64
N LEU A 357 28.24 -24.07 -14.94
CA LEU A 357 28.91 -22.97 -15.63
C LEU A 357 28.02 -21.72 -15.59
N LEU A 358 28.61 -20.59 -15.22
CA LEU A 358 27.95 -19.28 -15.27
C LEU A 358 28.25 -18.60 -16.61
N HIS A 359 27.23 -18.05 -17.23
CA HIS A 359 27.34 -17.30 -18.49
C HIS A 359 28.20 -18.01 -19.56
N PRO A 360 27.87 -19.29 -19.85
CA PRO A 360 28.69 -20.05 -20.79
C PRO A 360 28.76 -19.34 -22.16
N PRO A 361 29.95 -19.10 -22.71
CA PRO A 361 30.06 -18.53 -24.05
C PRO A 361 29.57 -19.52 -25.12
N ASP A 362 29.10 -19.03 -26.25
CA ASP A 362 28.54 -19.82 -27.36
C ASP A 362 29.51 -20.91 -27.91
N THR A 363 30.78 -20.77 -27.60
CA THR A 363 31.82 -21.75 -27.97
C THR A 363 31.79 -23.01 -27.12
N VAL A 364 31.17 -22.98 -25.95
CA VAL A 364 31.01 -24.14 -25.07
C VAL A 364 29.85 -24.99 -25.59
N LYS A 365 30.19 -26.24 -25.95
CA LYS A 365 29.23 -27.27 -26.38
C LYS A 365 29.31 -28.44 -25.44
N ASP A 366 28.34 -29.34 -25.54
CA ASP A 366 28.35 -30.58 -24.75
C ASP A 366 29.67 -31.34 -24.95
N GLY A 367 30.28 -31.75 -23.85
CA GLY A 367 31.59 -32.42 -23.83
C GLY A 367 32.81 -31.52 -24.04
N ALA A 368 32.64 -30.21 -24.22
CA ALA A 368 33.75 -29.28 -24.41
C ALA A 368 34.69 -29.24 -23.19
N PRO A 369 36.02 -29.23 -23.41
CA PRO A 369 36.98 -29.08 -22.31
C PRO A 369 36.90 -27.68 -21.73
N VAL A 370 36.75 -27.56 -20.43
CA VAL A 370 36.64 -26.30 -19.70
C VAL A 370 37.54 -26.31 -18.47
N VAL A 371 38.00 -25.12 -18.08
CA VAL A 371 38.82 -24.92 -16.89
C VAL A 371 38.22 -23.79 -16.06
N LYS A 372 38.21 -23.97 -14.76
CA LYS A 372 37.70 -22.93 -13.84
C LYS A 372 38.62 -21.71 -13.89
N ARG A 373 37.99 -20.56 -14.07
CA ARG A 373 38.67 -19.28 -13.89
C ARG A 373 39.09 -19.15 -12.43
N LYS A 374 40.36 -18.82 -12.17
CA LYS A 374 40.87 -18.59 -10.82
C LYS A 374 40.41 -17.28 -10.23
#